data_fe0674b84f920f11a38795e1bd4eb1c5
#
_entry.id   fe0674b84f920f11a38795e1bd4eb1c5
#
_cell.length_a   1.000
_cell.length_b   1.000
_cell.length_c   1.000
_cell.angle_alpha   90.00
_cell.angle_beta   90.00
_cell.angle_gamma   90.00
#
_symmetry.space_group_name_H-M   'P 1'
#
loop_
_entity.id
_entity.type
_entity.pdbx_description
1 polymer ?
#
loop_
_entity_poly.entity_id
_entity_poly.type
_entity_poly.pdbx_seq_one_letter_code
_entity_poly.pdbx_strand_id
1 'polypeptide(L)'
;MDDQELLRTVPIFSELTDGDIASLGRLSSRRRFPKDTVVFFENEEGDFFFMILEGRIKVTILGDDGREVILSMLGPGDFFGEMALLDNEPRSATAIAVEESELLQLHRTDFQTVLTDNRSIQHALIKILTARLRRANHQISTLALLDVYGRVARVIVDMAREEGRRLRDGRIAFRRATHQEIANRIGTTRETVTRMLKDLERQGLIHIEGKEIVVEPDFEKVFD
;
A
#
# COMPACT_ATOMS: atom_id res chain seq x y z
N MET A 1 9.93 18.99 -10.56
CA MET A 1 10.69 17.76 -10.88
C MET A 1 10.23 17.29 -12.23
N ASP A 2 11.14 16.98 -13.15
CA ASP A 2 10.82 16.48 -14.49
C ASP A 2 10.29 15.05 -14.38
N ASP A 3 9.44 14.62 -15.35
CA ASP A 3 8.87 13.26 -15.37
C ASP A 3 9.94 12.17 -15.36
N GLN A 4 11.08 12.44 -15.98
CA GLN A 4 12.21 11.53 -16.00
C GLN A 4 12.87 11.36 -14.62
N GLU A 5 13.00 12.45 -13.86
CA GLU A 5 13.53 12.38 -12.48
C GLU A 5 12.57 11.62 -11.57
N LEU A 6 11.25 11.81 -11.74
CA LEU A 6 10.22 11.08 -10.98
C LEU A 6 10.22 9.58 -11.32
N LEU A 7 10.31 9.21 -12.61
CA LEU A 7 10.40 7.81 -13.02
C LEU A 7 11.60 7.08 -12.41
N ARG A 8 12.72 7.76 -12.20
CA ARG A 8 13.91 7.19 -11.54
C ARG A 8 13.69 6.90 -10.05
N THR A 9 12.76 7.57 -9.40
CA THR A 9 12.43 7.31 -7.99
C THR A 9 11.59 6.05 -7.83
N VAL A 10 10.99 5.53 -8.91
CA VAL A 10 10.18 4.31 -8.88
C VAL A 10 11.10 3.08 -8.94
N PRO A 11 11.11 2.21 -7.92
CA PRO A 11 12.09 1.12 -7.80
C PRO A 11 12.15 0.19 -9.01
N ILE A 12 11.02 -0.02 -9.71
CA ILE A 12 10.96 -0.87 -10.91
C ILE A 12 11.76 -0.30 -12.09
N PHE A 13 12.03 1.00 -12.11
CA PHE A 13 12.73 1.70 -13.19
C PHE A 13 14.14 2.17 -12.79
N SER A 14 14.58 1.90 -11.59
CA SER A 14 15.87 2.38 -11.06
C SER A 14 17.10 1.92 -11.86
N GLU A 15 16.99 0.81 -12.58
CA GLU A 15 18.08 0.24 -13.39
C GLU A 15 17.97 0.57 -14.90
N LEU A 16 16.99 1.40 -15.30
CA LEU A 16 16.79 1.79 -16.68
C LEU A 16 17.84 2.81 -17.16
N THR A 17 18.17 2.72 -18.44
CA THR A 17 19.03 3.72 -19.11
C THR A 17 18.27 5.06 -19.27
N ASP A 18 19.03 6.14 -19.51
CA ASP A 18 18.43 7.45 -19.78
C ASP A 18 17.50 7.44 -21.01
N GLY A 19 17.84 6.63 -22.01
CA GLY A 19 17.02 6.45 -23.21
C GLY A 19 15.68 5.76 -22.91
N ASP A 20 15.69 4.73 -22.06
CA ASP A 20 14.48 4.01 -21.66
C ASP A 20 13.56 4.89 -20.82
N ILE A 21 14.13 5.63 -19.87
CA ILE A 21 13.39 6.61 -19.04
C ILE A 21 12.75 7.70 -19.90
N ALA A 22 13.49 8.25 -20.87
CA ALA A 22 12.96 9.25 -21.78
C ALA A 22 11.83 8.68 -22.67
N SER A 23 11.92 7.41 -23.05
CA SER A 23 10.87 6.73 -23.81
C SER A 23 9.62 6.48 -22.96
N LEU A 24 9.78 6.00 -21.74
CA LEU A 24 8.68 5.87 -20.75
C LEU A 24 7.98 7.20 -20.49
N GLY A 25 8.74 8.28 -20.31
CA GLY A 25 8.17 9.61 -20.07
C GLY A 25 7.31 10.10 -21.24
N ARG A 26 7.67 9.76 -22.50
CA ARG A 26 6.87 10.11 -23.67
C ARG A 26 5.59 9.28 -23.83
N LEU A 27 5.60 8.04 -23.37
CA LEU A 27 4.47 7.09 -23.44
C LEU A 27 3.51 7.24 -22.25
N SER A 28 3.96 7.88 -21.19
CA SER A 28 3.18 8.08 -19.97
C SER A 28 2.41 9.39 -20.01
N SER A 29 1.29 9.43 -19.30
CA SER A 29 0.52 10.66 -19.07
C SER A 29 0.19 10.84 -17.60
N ARG A 30 0.21 12.09 -17.12
CA ARG A 30 -0.16 12.43 -15.75
C ARG A 30 -1.65 12.56 -15.60
N ARG A 31 -2.18 12.04 -14.50
CA ARG A 31 -3.58 12.19 -14.13
C ARG A 31 -3.71 12.48 -12.63
N ARG A 32 -4.53 13.48 -12.31
CA ARG A 32 -4.84 13.85 -10.93
C ARG A 32 -6.16 13.23 -10.50
N PHE A 33 -6.17 12.73 -9.30
CA PHE A 33 -7.33 12.14 -8.65
C PHE A 33 -7.59 12.88 -7.34
N PRO A 34 -8.74 13.56 -7.22
CA PRO A 34 -9.17 14.14 -5.95
C PRO A 34 -9.26 13.07 -4.85
N LYS A 35 -9.16 13.54 -3.60
CA LYS A 35 -9.42 12.67 -2.45
C LYS A 35 -10.77 11.95 -2.58
N ASP A 36 -10.81 10.68 -2.13
CA ASP A 36 -11.98 9.80 -2.14
C ASP A 36 -12.50 9.44 -3.55
N THR A 37 -11.68 9.63 -4.59
CA THR A 37 -12.01 9.26 -5.97
C THR A 37 -11.54 7.84 -6.27
N VAL A 38 -12.41 7.05 -6.92
CA VAL A 38 -12.07 5.72 -7.43
C VAL A 38 -11.23 5.88 -8.70
N VAL A 39 -10.08 5.19 -8.76
CA VAL A 39 -9.21 5.12 -9.95
C VAL A 39 -9.74 4.09 -10.94
N PHE A 40 -10.11 2.91 -10.42
CA PHE A 40 -10.81 1.83 -11.12
C PHE A 40 -11.50 0.91 -10.12
N PHE A 41 -12.52 0.19 -10.56
CA PHE A 41 -13.23 -0.80 -9.76
C PHE A 41 -12.69 -2.21 -9.98
N GLU A 42 -12.87 -3.07 -8.98
CA GLU A 42 -12.72 -4.52 -9.10
C GLU A 42 -13.60 -5.05 -10.23
N ASN A 43 -13.14 -6.08 -10.95
CA ASN A 43 -13.79 -6.71 -12.12
C ASN A 43 -13.94 -5.83 -13.38
N GLU A 44 -13.43 -4.59 -13.40
CA GLU A 44 -13.30 -3.83 -14.65
C GLU A 44 -12.15 -4.36 -15.53
N GLU A 45 -12.25 -4.16 -16.83
CA GLU A 45 -11.11 -4.37 -17.73
C GLU A 45 -9.98 -3.39 -17.41
N GLY A 46 -8.74 -3.85 -17.52
CA GLY A 46 -7.58 -3.06 -17.13
C GLY A 46 -6.74 -2.64 -18.32
N ASP A 47 -6.77 -1.35 -18.71
CA ASP A 47 -6.00 -0.82 -19.84
C ASP A 47 -4.76 -0.03 -19.44
N PHE A 48 -4.63 0.31 -18.16
CA PHE A 48 -3.55 1.15 -17.67
C PHE A 48 -2.82 0.54 -16.47
N PHE A 49 -1.50 0.71 -16.50
CA PHE A 49 -0.59 0.60 -15.38
C PHE A 49 -0.46 1.98 -14.72
N PHE A 50 -0.38 2.04 -13.41
CA PHE A 50 -0.30 3.30 -12.67
C PHE A 50 0.91 3.32 -11.74
N MET A 51 1.58 4.48 -11.68
CA MET A 51 2.63 4.79 -10.72
C MET A 51 2.22 6.00 -9.90
N ILE A 52 2.49 5.97 -8.61
CA ILE A 52 2.12 7.06 -7.70
C ILE A 52 3.29 8.06 -7.65
N LEU A 53 3.04 9.29 -8.09
CA LEU A 53 3.98 10.39 -8.00
C LEU A 53 3.81 11.13 -6.67
N GLU A 54 2.56 11.41 -6.31
CA GLU A 54 2.16 12.07 -5.07
C GLU A 54 0.85 11.48 -4.55
N GLY A 55 0.63 11.57 -3.24
CA GLY A 55 -0.59 11.10 -2.59
C GLY A 55 -0.55 9.65 -2.17
N ARG A 56 -1.73 9.07 -1.90
CA ARG A 56 -1.91 7.70 -1.41
C ARG A 56 -3.08 7.00 -2.07
N ILE A 57 -2.88 5.75 -2.44
CA ILE A 57 -3.89 4.88 -3.03
C ILE A 57 -4.17 3.72 -2.09
N LYS A 58 -5.45 3.51 -1.78
CA LYS A 58 -5.97 2.35 -1.07
C LYS A 58 -6.39 1.30 -2.10
N VAL A 59 -5.87 0.08 -1.98
CA VAL A 59 -6.31 -1.09 -2.76
C VAL A 59 -7.20 -1.94 -1.86
N THR A 60 -8.43 -2.20 -2.29
CA THR A 60 -9.46 -2.79 -1.44
C THR A 60 -10.39 -3.73 -2.20
N ILE A 61 -10.97 -4.69 -1.47
CA ILE A 61 -12.06 -5.55 -1.92
C ILE A 61 -13.28 -5.26 -1.06
N LEU A 62 -14.45 -5.19 -1.69
CA LEU A 62 -15.73 -5.06 -1.01
C LEU A 62 -16.43 -6.43 -0.97
N GLY A 63 -16.70 -6.94 0.23
CA GLY A 63 -17.49 -8.16 0.40
C GLY A 63 -18.97 -7.94 0.09
N ASP A 64 -19.69 -9.03 -0.20
CA ASP A 64 -21.14 -9.01 -0.48
C ASP A 64 -21.97 -8.44 0.67
N ASP A 65 -21.44 -8.49 1.88
CA ASP A 65 -22.04 -7.93 3.09
C ASP A 65 -21.73 -6.43 3.30
N GLY A 66 -21.07 -5.79 2.34
CA GLY A 66 -20.68 -4.38 2.38
C GLY A 66 -19.43 -4.09 3.24
N ARG A 67 -18.77 -5.12 3.80
CA ARG A 67 -17.50 -4.93 4.51
C ARG A 67 -16.37 -4.71 3.54
N GLU A 68 -15.59 -3.69 3.81
CA GLU A 68 -14.37 -3.41 3.05
C GLU A 68 -13.16 -4.11 3.69
N VAL A 69 -12.33 -4.74 2.86
CA VAL A 69 -11.02 -5.28 3.27
C VAL A 69 -9.93 -4.52 2.54
N ILE A 70 -9.05 -3.85 3.28
CA ILE A 70 -7.89 -3.15 2.73
C ILE A 70 -6.76 -4.16 2.52
N LEU A 71 -6.39 -4.37 1.25
CA LEU A 71 -5.29 -5.23 0.85
C LEU A 71 -3.94 -4.53 0.95
N SER A 72 -3.88 -3.24 0.54
CA SER A 72 -2.66 -2.42 0.64
C SER A 72 -2.97 -0.94 0.69
N MET A 73 -2.05 -0.19 1.31
CA MET A 73 -1.92 1.26 1.19
C MET A 73 -0.63 1.54 0.44
N LEU A 74 -0.74 2.22 -0.70
CA LEU A 74 0.37 2.52 -1.59
C LEU A 74 0.67 4.01 -1.55
N GLY A 75 1.96 4.37 -1.61
CA GLY A 75 2.46 5.73 -1.58
C GLY A 75 3.37 6.07 -2.76
N PRO A 76 4.00 7.26 -2.75
CA PRO A 76 4.90 7.68 -3.82
C PRO A 76 6.01 6.65 -4.08
N GLY A 77 6.25 6.36 -5.38
CA GLY A 77 7.18 5.32 -5.83
C GLY A 77 6.58 3.93 -5.94
N ASP A 78 5.39 3.68 -5.39
CA ASP A 78 4.67 2.43 -5.62
C ASP A 78 3.94 2.45 -6.97
N PHE A 79 3.60 1.25 -7.45
CA PHE A 79 2.79 1.06 -8.64
C PHE A 79 1.65 0.06 -8.40
N PHE A 80 0.62 0.09 -9.25
CA PHE A 80 -0.53 -0.80 -9.18
C PHE A 80 -1.23 -0.95 -10.53
N GLY A 81 -2.16 -1.90 -10.61
CA GLY A 81 -2.90 -2.21 -11.84
C GLY A 81 -2.12 -3.08 -12.83
N GLU A 82 -0.96 -3.59 -12.45
CA GLU A 82 -0.12 -4.45 -13.25
C GLU A 82 -0.72 -5.84 -13.49
N MET A 83 -1.46 -6.38 -12.51
CA MET A 83 -1.96 -7.77 -12.56
C MET A 83 -2.81 -7.99 -13.81
N ALA A 84 -3.84 -7.19 -14.02
CA ALA A 84 -4.72 -7.27 -15.18
C ALA A 84 -3.98 -7.14 -16.52
N LEU A 85 -2.80 -6.52 -16.55
CA LEU A 85 -1.98 -6.35 -17.75
C LEU A 85 -1.05 -7.54 -17.99
N LEU A 86 -0.70 -8.27 -16.93
CA LEU A 86 0.21 -9.40 -16.96
C LEU A 86 -0.51 -10.72 -17.30
N ASP A 87 -1.70 -10.94 -16.71
CA ASP A 87 -2.46 -12.19 -16.82
C ASP A 87 -3.68 -12.08 -17.76
N ASN A 88 -4.01 -10.86 -18.23
CA ASN A 88 -5.20 -10.56 -19.05
C ASN A 88 -6.53 -10.87 -18.35
N GLU A 89 -6.53 -10.88 -17.02
CA GLU A 89 -7.74 -10.99 -16.22
C GLU A 89 -8.28 -9.59 -15.85
N PRO A 90 -9.53 -9.46 -15.41
CA PRO A 90 -10.07 -8.20 -14.89
C PRO A 90 -9.31 -7.68 -13.68
N ARG A 91 -9.55 -6.42 -13.27
CA ARG A 91 -8.98 -5.84 -12.06
C ARG A 91 -9.28 -6.70 -10.84
N SER A 92 -8.25 -7.12 -10.10
CA SER A 92 -8.35 -7.99 -8.92
C SER A 92 -8.87 -7.29 -7.67
N ALA A 93 -8.97 -5.96 -7.70
CA ALA A 93 -9.39 -5.13 -6.56
C ALA A 93 -9.76 -3.73 -7.03
N THR A 94 -10.45 -2.98 -6.18
CA THR A 94 -10.76 -1.55 -6.37
C THR A 94 -9.59 -0.70 -5.86
N ALA A 95 -9.22 0.36 -6.61
CA ALA A 95 -8.21 1.33 -6.22
C ALA A 95 -8.84 2.71 -5.98
N ILE A 96 -8.56 3.33 -4.83
CA ILE A 96 -9.17 4.58 -4.38
C ILE A 96 -8.08 5.55 -3.90
N ALA A 97 -8.11 6.79 -4.37
CA ALA A 97 -7.27 7.87 -3.86
C ALA A 97 -7.80 8.30 -2.48
N VAL A 98 -7.02 8.12 -1.41
CA VAL A 98 -7.43 8.50 -0.03
C VAL A 98 -7.02 9.92 0.35
N GLU A 99 -6.22 10.55 -0.48
CA GLU A 99 -5.88 11.98 -0.47
C GLU A 99 -5.71 12.44 -1.92
N GLU A 100 -5.57 13.75 -2.16
CA GLU A 100 -5.28 14.25 -3.50
C GLU A 100 -4.01 13.56 -4.02
N SER A 101 -4.11 12.90 -5.17
CA SER A 101 -3.06 12.03 -5.69
C SER A 101 -2.76 12.37 -7.16
N GLU A 102 -1.48 12.38 -7.51
CA GLU A 102 -1.01 12.48 -8.89
C GLU A 102 -0.39 11.16 -9.31
N LEU A 103 -0.93 10.57 -10.37
CA LEU A 103 -0.51 9.29 -10.92
C LEU A 103 0.07 9.49 -12.32
N LEU A 104 1.12 8.73 -12.62
CA LEU A 104 1.57 8.53 -13.99
C LEU A 104 0.92 7.23 -14.49
N GLN A 105 0.24 7.31 -15.64
CA GLN A 105 -0.42 6.17 -16.27
C GLN A 105 0.29 5.79 -17.57
N LEU A 106 0.46 4.48 -17.78
CA LEU A 106 1.03 3.90 -18.98
C LEU A 106 0.01 2.92 -19.60
N HIS A 107 -0.27 3.06 -20.87
CA HIS A 107 -1.23 2.18 -21.54
C HIS A 107 -0.70 0.74 -21.62
N ARG A 108 -1.62 -0.25 -21.64
CA ARG A 108 -1.35 -1.70 -21.70
C ARG A 108 -0.30 -2.05 -22.76
N THR A 109 -0.47 -1.59 -23.99
CA THR A 109 0.44 -1.89 -25.10
C THR A 109 1.86 -1.39 -24.87
N ASP A 110 1.98 -0.18 -24.32
CA ASP A 110 3.27 0.44 -24.03
C ASP A 110 3.96 -0.25 -22.85
N PHE A 111 3.19 -0.58 -21.80
CA PHE A 111 3.69 -1.37 -20.68
C PHE A 111 4.22 -2.74 -21.10
N GLN A 112 3.49 -3.46 -21.97
CA GLN A 112 3.92 -4.75 -22.50
C GLN A 112 5.18 -4.64 -23.36
N THR A 113 5.30 -3.61 -24.20
CA THR A 113 6.49 -3.32 -24.99
C THR A 113 7.70 -3.08 -24.08
N VAL A 114 7.56 -2.16 -23.12
CA VAL A 114 8.62 -1.84 -22.16
C VAL A 114 9.05 -3.07 -21.36
N LEU A 115 8.09 -3.88 -20.93
CA LEU A 115 8.37 -5.12 -20.18
C LEU A 115 9.10 -6.15 -21.06
N THR A 116 8.73 -6.28 -22.34
CA THR A 116 9.35 -7.25 -23.26
C THR A 116 10.79 -6.86 -23.59
N ASP A 117 11.05 -5.58 -23.78
CA ASP A 117 12.34 -5.08 -24.25
C ASP A 117 13.38 -4.93 -23.11
N ASN A 118 12.93 -4.95 -21.82
CA ASN A 118 13.76 -4.66 -20.68
C ASN A 118 13.81 -5.79 -19.64
N ARG A 119 14.86 -6.60 -19.65
CA ARG A 119 15.06 -7.67 -18.65
C ARG A 119 15.20 -7.16 -17.21
N SER A 120 15.78 -5.98 -17.02
CA SER A 120 15.90 -5.37 -15.67
C SER A 120 14.54 -5.05 -15.08
N ILE A 121 13.61 -4.52 -15.90
CA ILE A 121 12.22 -4.29 -15.45
C ILE A 121 11.53 -5.60 -15.10
N GLN A 122 11.68 -6.65 -15.92
CA GLN A 122 11.11 -7.97 -15.62
C GLN A 122 11.62 -8.50 -14.27
N HIS A 123 12.92 -8.42 -14.01
CA HIS A 123 13.53 -8.84 -12.76
C HIS A 123 13.05 -8.01 -11.56
N ALA A 124 12.99 -6.68 -11.70
CA ALA A 124 12.49 -5.79 -10.67
C ALA A 124 11.01 -6.06 -10.36
N LEU A 125 10.18 -6.26 -11.40
CA LEU A 125 8.77 -6.62 -11.26
C LEU A 125 8.60 -7.93 -10.50
N ILE A 126 9.31 -9.00 -10.89
CA ILE A 126 9.28 -10.29 -10.19
C ILE A 126 9.65 -10.13 -8.72
N LYS A 127 10.69 -9.36 -8.43
CA LYS A 127 11.15 -9.09 -7.05
C LYS A 127 10.09 -8.40 -6.22
N ILE A 128 9.42 -7.39 -6.78
CA ILE A 128 8.35 -6.65 -6.10
C ILE A 128 7.11 -7.54 -5.91
N LEU A 129 6.69 -8.30 -6.94
CA LEU A 129 5.56 -9.22 -6.83
C LEU A 129 5.83 -10.33 -5.81
N THR A 130 7.07 -10.83 -5.73
CA THR A 130 7.48 -11.80 -4.70
C THR A 130 7.38 -11.19 -3.29
N ALA A 131 7.79 -9.95 -3.12
CA ALA A 131 7.65 -9.25 -1.84
C ALA A 131 6.17 -9.03 -1.48
N ARG A 132 5.32 -8.67 -2.46
CA ARG A 132 3.86 -8.55 -2.26
C ARG A 132 3.23 -9.89 -1.87
N LEU A 133 3.61 -11.00 -2.52
CA LEU A 133 3.15 -12.34 -2.18
C LEU A 133 3.55 -12.74 -0.75
N ARG A 134 4.79 -12.46 -0.32
CA ARG A 134 5.22 -12.70 1.07
C ARG A 134 4.39 -11.89 2.06
N ARG A 135 4.08 -10.63 1.74
CA ARG A 135 3.22 -9.77 2.57
C ARG A 135 1.80 -10.34 2.64
N ALA A 136 1.22 -10.80 1.53
CA ALA A 136 -0.09 -11.44 1.49
C ALA A 136 -0.12 -12.73 2.34
N ASN A 137 0.91 -13.58 2.23
CA ASN A 137 1.03 -14.79 3.06
C ASN A 137 1.12 -14.44 4.55
N HIS A 138 1.84 -13.38 4.91
CA HIS A 138 1.91 -12.90 6.29
C HIS A 138 0.54 -12.40 6.79
N GLN A 139 -0.21 -11.65 5.97
CA GLN A 139 -1.57 -11.22 6.30
C GLN A 139 -2.51 -12.43 6.49
N ILE A 140 -2.45 -13.43 5.61
CA ILE A 140 -3.22 -14.68 5.75
C ILE A 140 -2.88 -15.39 7.05
N SER A 141 -1.60 -15.55 7.39
CA SER A 141 -1.18 -16.19 8.63
C SER A 141 -1.66 -15.41 9.86
N THR A 142 -1.60 -14.09 9.83
CA THR A 142 -2.11 -13.20 10.88
C THR A 142 -3.62 -13.40 11.09
N LEU A 143 -4.39 -13.46 10.00
CA LEU A 143 -5.84 -13.68 10.07
C LEU A 143 -6.21 -15.07 10.57
N ALA A 144 -5.43 -16.09 10.23
CA ALA A 144 -5.69 -17.47 10.57
C ALA A 144 -5.22 -17.86 11.99
N LEU A 145 -4.11 -17.30 12.47
CA LEU A 145 -3.44 -17.76 13.69
C LEU A 145 -3.63 -16.82 14.89
N LEU A 146 -3.91 -15.53 14.66
CA LEU A 146 -4.08 -14.56 15.74
C LEU A 146 -5.56 -14.29 16.04
N ASP A 147 -5.87 -14.12 17.31
CA ASP A 147 -7.15 -13.57 17.73
C ASP A 147 -7.26 -12.08 17.37
N VAL A 148 -8.42 -11.47 17.61
CA VAL A 148 -8.65 -10.06 17.23
C VAL A 148 -7.69 -9.10 17.94
N TYR A 149 -7.31 -9.39 19.18
CA TYR A 149 -6.37 -8.56 19.94
C TYR A 149 -4.96 -8.63 19.32
N GLY A 150 -4.47 -9.82 19.03
CA GLY A 150 -3.18 -10.04 18.35
C GLY A 150 -3.15 -9.41 16.96
N ARG A 151 -4.27 -9.46 16.21
CA ARG A 151 -4.37 -8.79 14.90
C ARG A 151 -4.27 -7.27 15.00
N VAL A 152 -4.93 -6.64 15.99
CA VAL A 152 -4.79 -5.19 16.23
C VAL A 152 -3.36 -4.85 16.58
N ALA A 153 -2.74 -5.60 17.50
CA ALA A 153 -1.36 -5.37 17.88
C ALA A 153 -0.40 -5.50 16.70
N ARG A 154 -0.56 -6.53 15.87
CA ARG A 154 0.26 -6.75 14.65
C ARG A 154 0.14 -5.58 13.66
N VAL A 155 -1.05 -5.08 13.38
CA VAL A 155 -1.23 -3.91 12.51
C VAL A 155 -0.52 -2.67 13.08
N ILE A 156 -0.55 -2.45 14.39
CA ILE A 156 0.18 -1.35 15.03
C ILE A 156 1.70 -1.51 14.85
N VAL A 157 2.24 -2.73 15.03
CA VAL A 157 3.65 -3.04 14.75
C VAL A 157 4.02 -2.77 13.29
N ASP A 158 3.21 -3.25 12.36
CA ASP A 158 3.47 -3.10 10.93
C ASP A 158 3.46 -1.62 10.52
N MET A 159 2.50 -0.83 11.01
CA MET A 159 2.46 0.63 10.77
C MET A 159 3.67 1.34 11.40
N ALA A 160 4.07 0.95 12.60
CA ALA A 160 5.26 1.51 13.26
C ALA A 160 6.54 1.21 12.47
N ARG A 161 6.66 0.02 11.85
CA ARG A 161 7.80 -0.36 11.00
C ARG A 161 7.80 0.36 9.66
N GLU A 162 6.63 0.55 9.04
CA GLU A 162 6.49 1.14 7.70
C GLU A 162 6.61 2.67 7.71
N GLU A 163 5.97 3.34 8.67
CA GLU A 163 5.81 4.80 8.69
C GLU A 163 6.40 5.47 9.94
N GLY A 164 6.93 4.67 10.87
CA GLY A 164 7.35 5.15 12.18
C GLY A 164 8.67 5.92 12.17
N ARG A 165 8.71 7.02 12.93
CA ARG A 165 9.94 7.72 13.28
C ARG A 165 10.40 7.33 14.70
N ARG A 166 11.67 7.00 14.85
CA ARG A 166 12.25 6.69 16.16
C ARG A 166 12.41 7.97 16.99
N LEU A 167 11.95 7.94 18.23
CA LEU A 167 12.14 8.98 19.21
C LEU A 167 13.47 8.79 19.95
N ARG A 168 13.94 9.83 20.70
CA ARG A 168 15.22 9.80 21.44
C ARG A 168 15.26 8.76 22.56
N ASP A 169 14.10 8.41 23.10
CA ASP A 169 13.90 7.42 24.17
C ASP A 169 13.69 5.99 23.66
N GLY A 170 13.81 5.76 22.34
CA GLY A 170 13.68 4.46 21.72
C GLY A 170 12.25 4.10 21.29
N ARG A 171 11.25 4.89 21.69
CA ARG A 171 9.86 4.72 21.23
C ARG A 171 9.73 5.03 19.73
N ILE A 172 8.64 4.56 19.15
CA ILE A 172 8.33 4.81 17.74
C ILE A 172 7.00 5.54 17.64
N ALA A 173 7.00 6.72 16.99
CA ALA A 173 5.79 7.49 16.72
C ALA A 173 5.43 7.43 15.23
N PHE A 174 4.15 7.23 14.94
CA PHE A 174 3.63 7.24 13.57
C PHE A 174 2.23 7.87 13.51
N ARG A 175 1.81 8.26 12.30
CA ARG A 175 0.50 8.87 12.08
C ARG A 175 -0.60 7.87 12.41
N ARG A 176 -1.54 8.28 13.26
CA ARG A 176 -2.69 7.47 13.66
C ARG A 176 -3.62 7.22 12.47
N ALA A 177 -3.82 5.96 12.11
CA ALA A 177 -4.90 5.55 11.24
C ALA A 177 -6.26 5.68 11.95
N THR A 178 -7.33 5.83 11.21
CA THR A 178 -8.68 5.78 11.79
C THR A 178 -9.00 4.37 12.31
N HIS A 179 -9.84 4.27 13.33
CA HIS A 179 -10.28 2.97 13.84
C HIS A 179 -10.99 2.14 12.77
N GLN A 180 -11.67 2.79 11.83
CA GLN A 180 -12.31 2.11 10.71
C GLN A 180 -11.26 1.54 9.75
N GLU A 181 -10.20 2.28 9.46
CA GLU A 181 -9.12 1.80 8.60
C GLU A 181 -8.41 0.58 9.21
N ILE A 182 -8.11 0.61 10.52
CA ILE A 182 -7.55 -0.55 11.23
C ILE A 182 -8.55 -1.72 11.17
N ALA A 183 -9.84 -1.47 11.39
CA ALA A 183 -10.87 -2.49 11.32
C ALA A 183 -10.95 -3.16 9.94
N ASN A 184 -10.87 -2.37 8.87
CA ASN A 184 -10.89 -2.85 7.49
C ASN A 184 -9.63 -3.65 7.11
N ARG A 185 -8.47 -3.36 7.74
CA ARG A 185 -7.22 -4.15 7.53
C ARG A 185 -7.26 -5.53 8.17
N ILE A 186 -8.01 -5.71 9.26
CA ILE A 186 -8.01 -6.96 10.04
C ILE A 186 -9.34 -7.70 10.03
N GLY A 187 -10.30 -7.24 9.22
CA GLY A 187 -11.60 -7.90 9.08
C GLY A 187 -12.44 -7.89 10.36
N THR A 188 -12.52 -6.74 11.06
CA THR A 188 -13.31 -6.60 12.30
C THR A 188 -14.14 -5.31 12.30
N THR A 189 -14.78 -4.96 13.42
CA THR A 189 -15.59 -3.75 13.56
C THR A 189 -14.80 -2.60 14.20
N ARG A 190 -15.17 -1.36 13.89
CA ARG A 190 -14.59 -0.15 14.48
C ARG A 190 -14.67 -0.14 16.01
N GLU A 191 -15.80 -0.63 16.56
CA GLU A 191 -16.03 -0.72 18.01
C GLU A 191 -15.04 -1.65 18.67
N THR A 192 -14.77 -2.80 18.03
CA THR A 192 -13.79 -3.78 18.50
C THR A 192 -12.39 -3.17 18.53
N VAL A 193 -11.97 -2.51 17.44
CA VAL A 193 -10.68 -1.80 17.40
C VAL A 193 -10.59 -0.74 18.50
N THR A 194 -11.66 0.05 18.69
CA THR A 194 -11.70 1.09 19.73
C THR A 194 -11.45 0.50 21.12
N ARG A 195 -12.06 -0.65 21.42
CA ARG A 195 -11.85 -1.36 22.69
C ARG A 195 -10.44 -1.88 22.83
N MET A 196 -9.91 -2.53 21.78
CA MET A 196 -8.55 -3.10 21.82
C MET A 196 -7.47 -2.03 21.96
N LEU A 197 -7.58 -0.90 21.26
CA LEU A 197 -6.63 0.22 21.39
C LEU A 197 -6.63 0.81 22.80
N LYS A 198 -7.82 0.95 23.43
CA LYS A 198 -7.91 1.37 24.84
C LYS A 198 -7.27 0.37 25.81
N ASP A 199 -7.38 -0.92 25.51
CA ASP A 199 -6.75 -1.96 26.33
C ASP A 199 -5.22 -1.93 26.19
N LEU A 200 -4.68 -1.75 24.98
CA LEU A 200 -3.24 -1.57 24.73
C LEU A 200 -2.71 -0.30 25.44
N GLU A 201 -3.44 0.81 25.39
CA GLU A 201 -3.09 2.06 26.07
C GLU A 201 -3.11 1.90 27.59
N ARG A 202 -4.12 1.23 28.15
CA ARG A 202 -4.21 0.95 29.59
C ARG A 202 -3.07 0.05 30.10
N GLN A 203 -2.55 -0.83 29.26
CA GLN A 203 -1.39 -1.67 29.56
C GLN A 203 -0.06 -0.92 29.40
N GLY A 204 -0.09 0.35 28.96
CA GLY A 204 1.12 1.15 28.72
C GLY A 204 1.95 0.70 27.53
N LEU A 205 1.36 -0.07 26.61
CA LEU A 205 2.05 -0.59 25.41
C LEU A 205 2.07 0.42 24.26
N ILE A 206 1.05 1.27 24.22
CA ILE A 206 0.93 2.38 23.27
C ILE A 206 0.44 3.63 24.00
N HIS A 207 0.70 4.80 23.41
CA HIS A 207 0.13 6.09 23.84
C HIS A 207 -0.47 6.79 22.62
N ILE A 208 -1.68 7.35 22.79
CA ILE A 208 -2.35 8.11 21.72
C ILE A 208 -2.17 9.60 22.00
N GLU A 209 -1.30 10.25 21.21
CA GLU A 209 -0.95 11.65 21.33
C GLU A 209 -1.48 12.45 20.12
N GLY A 210 -2.70 12.98 20.25
CA GLY A 210 -3.34 13.75 19.18
C GLY A 210 -3.53 12.95 17.89
N LYS A 211 -2.74 13.26 16.86
CA LYS A 211 -2.78 12.58 15.55
C LYS A 211 -1.74 11.46 15.41
N GLU A 212 -1.03 11.11 16.46
CA GLU A 212 0.00 10.07 16.44
C GLU A 212 -0.32 8.95 17.43
N ILE A 213 0.20 7.77 17.14
CA ILE A 213 0.35 6.65 18.08
C ILE A 213 1.84 6.53 18.36
N VAL A 214 2.17 6.46 19.64
CA VAL A 214 3.52 6.22 20.14
C VAL A 214 3.57 4.82 20.73
N VAL A 215 4.50 4.00 20.25
CA VAL A 215 4.65 2.58 20.63
C VAL A 215 5.89 2.44 21.51
N GLU A 216 5.76 1.69 22.59
CA GLU A 216 6.85 1.40 23.50
C GLU A 216 7.91 0.47 22.87
N PRO A 217 9.21 0.56 23.26
CA PRO A 217 10.30 -0.20 22.62
C PRO A 217 10.14 -1.71 22.67
N ASP A 218 9.45 -2.23 23.70
CA ASP A 218 9.26 -3.67 23.92
C ASP A 218 7.92 -4.19 23.37
N PHE A 219 7.14 -3.35 22.71
CA PHE A 219 5.82 -3.72 22.20
C PHE A 219 5.85 -4.95 21.28
N GLU A 220 6.84 -5.03 20.37
CA GLU A 220 6.98 -6.17 19.45
C GLU A 220 7.20 -7.48 20.20
N LYS A 221 7.97 -7.47 21.28
CA LYS A 221 8.31 -8.68 22.06
C LYS A 221 7.12 -9.28 22.80
N VAL A 222 6.05 -8.53 22.99
CA VAL A 222 4.83 -9.00 23.66
C VAL A 222 3.98 -9.86 22.73
N PHE A 223 4.18 -9.75 21.40
CA PHE A 223 3.34 -10.37 20.39
C PHE A 223 4.12 -11.27 19.40
N ASP A 224 5.41 -11.46 19.60
CA ASP A 224 6.25 -12.49 18.98
C ASP A 224 6.19 -13.77 19.80
#